data_0c9d150ecb1f51108c71dd76f8debe43
#
_entry.id   0c9d150ecb1f51108c71dd76f8debe43
#
_cell.length_a   1.000
_cell.length_b   1.000
_cell.length_c   1.000
_cell.angle_alpha   90.00
_cell.angle_beta   90.00
_cell.angle_gamma   90.00
#
_symmetry.space_group_name_H-M   'P 1'
#
loop_
_entity.id
_entity.type
_entity.pdbx_description
1 polymer ?
#
loop_
_entity_poly.entity_id
_entity_poly.type
_entity_poly.pdbx_seq_one_letter_code
_entity_poly.pdbx_strand_id
1 'polypeptide(L)'
;MKLILDTSKVSFTVTRGVEPKVDRNNGRQMTDRVTGQELYTVQLMALDENGAEVILVTVAGDVRAVTQGTPVSVVELEAIPWNTERGEKRMAYRARSVTPINTGKPATA
;
A
#
# COMPACT_ATOMS: atom_id res chain seq x y z
N MET A 1 -17.53 1.94 -3.95
CA MET A 1 -16.97 1.74 -5.32
C MET A 1 -15.47 1.58 -5.24
N LYS A 2 -14.94 0.60 -5.95
CA LYS A 2 -13.50 0.39 -6.03
C LYS A 2 -13.01 0.80 -7.42
N LEU A 3 -11.93 1.55 -7.46
CA LEU A 3 -11.32 1.96 -8.72
C LEU A 3 -9.97 1.27 -8.85
N ILE A 4 -9.80 0.48 -9.89
CA ILE A 4 -8.52 -0.15 -10.17
C ILE A 4 -7.66 0.84 -10.93
N LEU A 5 -6.48 1.14 -10.39
CA LEU A 5 -5.61 2.16 -10.94
C LEU A 5 -4.60 1.59 -11.92
N ASP A 6 -4.39 2.32 -13.00
CA ASP A 6 -3.30 2.02 -13.92
C ASP A 6 -2.02 2.60 -13.34
N THR A 7 -1.11 1.74 -12.92
CA THR A 7 0.16 2.15 -12.31
C THR A 7 1.35 1.96 -13.23
N SER A 8 1.11 1.75 -14.53
CA SER A 8 2.19 1.44 -15.47
C SER A 8 3.24 2.56 -15.59
N LYS A 9 2.86 3.79 -15.30
CA LYS A 9 3.77 4.95 -15.36
C LYS A 9 4.07 5.53 -13.98
N VAL A 10 3.84 4.76 -12.94
CA VAL A 10 4.06 5.18 -11.56
C VAL A 10 5.13 4.29 -10.94
N SER A 11 6.10 4.91 -10.29
CA SER A 11 7.07 4.16 -9.49
C SER A 11 6.75 4.35 -8.01
N PHE A 12 6.98 3.31 -7.23
CA PHE A 12 6.68 3.30 -5.81
C PHE A 12 7.92 3.02 -4.98
N THR A 13 8.10 3.79 -3.93
CA THR A 13 9.18 3.58 -2.96
C THR A 13 8.59 3.63 -1.56
N VAL A 14 9.03 2.73 -0.70
CA VAL A 14 8.55 2.68 0.69
C VAL A 14 9.11 3.87 1.44
N THR A 15 8.24 4.68 2.03
CA THR A 15 8.64 5.80 2.87
C THR A 15 8.50 5.47 4.35
N ARG A 16 7.68 4.49 4.68
CA ARG A 16 7.51 4.00 6.04
C ARG A 16 7.24 2.50 5.97
N GLY A 17 7.99 1.72 6.72
CA GLY A 17 7.91 0.27 6.68
C GLY A 17 6.56 -0.29 7.07
N VAL A 18 6.42 -1.58 6.88
CA VAL A 18 5.17 -2.31 7.11
C VAL A 18 4.79 -2.29 8.58
N GLU A 19 3.53 -2.00 8.85
CA GLU A 19 2.97 -2.04 10.20
C GLU A 19 1.68 -2.85 10.19
N PRO A 20 1.36 -3.58 11.28
CA PRO A 20 0.07 -4.24 11.39
C PRO A 20 -1.05 -3.20 11.37
N LYS A 21 -2.11 -3.49 10.63
CA LYS A 21 -3.30 -2.65 10.64
C LYS A 21 -4.16 -3.04 11.83
N VAL A 22 -4.32 -2.14 12.78
CA VAL A 22 -5.05 -2.44 14.01
C VAL A 22 -6.36 -1.68 14.09
N ASP A 23 -7.34 -2.31 14.74
CA ASP A 23 -8.62 -1.68 15.03
C ASP A 23 -8.43 -0.77 16.24
N ARG A 24 -8.80 0.50 16.09
CA ARG A 24 -8.65 1.50 17.16
C ARG A 24 -9.50 1.19 18.37
N ASN A 25 -10.60 0.47 18.19
CA ASN A 25 -11.55 0.18 19.26
C ASN A 25 -11.05 -0.90 20.22
N ASN A 26 -10.35 -1.90 19.71
CA ASN A 26 -9.93 -3.03 20.54
C ASN A 26 -8.43 -3.31 20.50
N GLY A 27 -7.67 -2.58 19.68
CA GLY A 27 -6.21 -2.76 19.55
C GLY A 27 -5.79 -4.04 18.87
N ARG A 28 -6.71 -4.81 18.32
CA ARG A 28 -6.38 -6.07 17.67
C ARG A 28 -6.08 -5.84 16.19
N GLN A 29 -5.19 -6.66 15.65
CA GLN A 29 -4.88 -6.63 14.24
C GLN A 29 -6.09 -7.02 13.41
N MET A 30 -6.39 -6.23 12.39
CA MET A 30 -7.50 -6.49 11.48
C MET A 30 -7.14 -7.61 10.52
N THR A 31 -8.16 -8.33 10.06
CA THR A 31 -8.01 -9.40 9.07
C THR A 31 -8.90 -9.15 7.87
N ASP A 32 -8.51 -9.74 6.74
CA ASP A 32 -9.34 -9.72 5.53
C ASP A 32 -10.58 -10.59 5.76
N ARG A 33 -11.74 -10.05 5.47
CA ARG A 33 -13.03 -10.75 5.69
C ARG A 33 -13.19 -11.97 4.80
N VAL A 34 -12.55 -11.98 3.65
CA VAL A 34 -12.69 -13.06 2.68
C VAL A 34 -11.68 -14.16 2.93
N THR A 35 -10.42 -13.81 3.11
CA THR A 35 -9.33 -14.79 3.21
C THR A 35 -8.91 -15.09 4.63
N GLY A 36 -9.26 -14.25 5.59
CA GLY A 36 -8.81 -14.37 6.98
C GLY A 36 -7.36 -13.96 7.20
N GLN A 37 -6.67 -13.52 6.16
CA GLN A 37 -5.28 -13.08 6.28
C GLN A 37 -5.19 -11.78 7.07
N GLU A 38 -4.12 -11.63 7.84
CA GLU A 38 -3.87 -10.41 8.60
C GLU A 38 -3.59 -9.25 7.66
N LEU A 39 -4.10 -8.07 8.03
CA LEU A 39 -3.92 -6.86 7.24
C LEU A 39 -2.74 -6.04 7.76
N TYR A 40 -1.99 -5.48 6.82
CA TYR A 40 -0.85 -4.62 7.08
C TYR A 40 -1.02 -3.32 6.31
N THR A 41 -0.35 -2.28 6.77
CA THR A 41 -0.27 -1.02 6.04
C THR A 41 1.17 -0.72 5.73
N VAL A 42 1.40 -0.11 4.57
CA VAL A 42 2.71 0.38 4.17
C VAL A 42 2.54 1.75 3.54
N GLN A 43 3.43 2.67 3.89
CA GLN A 43 3.40 4.01 3.33
C GLN A 43 4.33 4.07 2.14
N LEU A 44 3.81 4.53 1.02
CA LEU A 44 4.54 4.57 -0.24
C LEU A 44 4.56 5.99 -0.80
N MET A 45 5.68 6.34 -1.43
CA MET A 45 5.74 7.50 -2.30
C MET A 45 5.43 7.01 -3.71
N ALA A 46 4.38 7.55 -4.30
CA ALA A 46 4.00 7.29 -5.68
C ALA A 46 4.54 8.43 -6.54
N LEU A 47 5.40 8.11 -7.48
CA LEU A 47 6.06 9.10 -8.32
C LEU A 47 5.69 8.90 -9.78
N ASP A 48 5.19 9.94 -10.41
CA ASP A 48 4.92 9.95 -11.84
C ASP A 48 5.46 11.25 -12.46
N GLU A 49 5.13 11.51 -13.71
CA GLU A 49 5.61 12.71 -14.40
C GLU A 49 5.13 14.03 -13.78
N ASN A 50 4.06 13.98 -12.99
CA ASN A 50 3.49 15.17 -12.34
C ASN A 50 4.03 15.41 -10.93
N GLY A 51 4.87 14.54 -10.44
CA GLY A 51 5.47 14.65 -9.11
C GLY A 51 5.19 13.46 -8.23
N ALA A 52 5.32 13.68 -6.93
CA ALA A 52 5.21 12.62 -5.94
C ALA A 52 4.04 12.87 -4.98
N GLU A 53 3.43 11.77 -4.58
CA GLU A 53 2.36 11.78 -3.58
C GLU A 53 2.61 10.62 -2.61
N VAL A 54 2.35 10.86 -1.33
CA VAL A 54 2.49 9.81 -0.30
C VAL A 54 1.13 9.20 -0.05
N ILE A 55 1.05 7.88 -0.17
CA ILE A 55 -0.19 7.14 0.06
C ILE A 55 0.05 6.03 1.09
N LEU A 56 -1.01 5.70 1.83
CA LEU A 56 -0.99 4.58 2.77
C LEU A 56 -1.80 3.43 2.17
N VAL A 57 -1.15 2.29 1.97
CA VAL A 57 -1.74 1.14 1.27
C VAL A 57 -1.97 0.00 2.24
N THR A 58 -3.17 -0.58 2.20
CA THR A 58 -3.50 -1.78 2.96
C THR A 58 -3.23 -3.02 2.11
N VAL A 59 -2.55 -3.99 2.68
CA VAL A 59 -2.22 -5.26 2.01
C VAL A 59 -2.57 -6.41 2.94
N ALA A 60 -3.21 -7.45 2.40
CA ALA A 60 -3.50 -8.68 3.14
C ALA A 60 -2.36 -9.67 2.97
N GLY A 61 -1.97 -10.32 4.05
CA GLY A 61 -0.97 -11.36 4.02
C GLY A 61 0.45 -10.86 4.20
N ASP A 62 1.40 -11.69 3.81
CA ASP A 62 2.81 -11.47 4.08
C ASP A 62 3.43 -10.39 3.18
N VAL A 63 3.95 -9.35 3.82
CA VAL A 63 4.64 -8.25 3.14
C VAL A 63 6.06 -8.06 3.67
N ARG A 64 6.70 -9.16 4.06
CA ARG A 64 8.07 -9.18 4.55
C ARG A 64 9.04 -8.54 3.53
N ALA A 65 10.17 -8.08 4.01
CA ALA A 65 11.24 -7.48 3.23
C ALA A 65 10.89 -6.11 2.62
N VAL A 66 9.74 -5.56 2.97
CA VAL A 66 9.36 -4.22 2.54
C VAL A 66 9.78 -3.23 3.61
N THR A 67 10.92 -2.60 3.41
CA THR A 67 11.51 -1.67 4.38
C THR A 67 11.65 -0.27 3.78
N GLN A 68 11.83 0.71 4.66
CA GLN A 68 11.97 2.11 4.25
C GLN A 68 13.08 2.27 3.20
N GLY A 69 12.78 3.01 2.14
CA GLY A 69 13.73 3.27 1.06
C GLY A 69 13.73 2.22 -0.04
N THR A 70 12.96 1.14 0.09
CA THR A 70 12.93 0.07 -0.88
C THR A 70 12.01 0.40 -2.05
N PRO A 71 12.48 0.33 -3.30
CA PRO A 71 11.57 0.40 -4.45
C PRO A 71 10.72 -0.87 -4.51
N VAL A 72 9.44 -0.71 -4.77
CA VAL A 72 8.50 -1.83 -4.74
C VAL A 72 7.61 -1.85 -5.97
N SER A 73 7.13 -3.06 -6.28
CA SER A 73 6.09 -3.29 -7.26
C SER A 73 4.76 -3.46 -6.52
N VAL A 74 3.75 -2.74 -6.96
CA VAL A 74 2.41 -2.77 -6.36
C VAL A 74 1.47 -3.40 -7.37
N VAL A 75 0.84 -4.51 -6.99
CA VAL A 75 -0.05 -5.27 -7.87
C VAL A 75 -1.50 -4.98 -7.52
N GLU A 76 -2.28 -4.66 -8.53
CA GLU A 76 -3.72 -4.39 -8.39
C GLU A 76 -4.01 -3.35 -7.31
N LEU A 77 -3.45 -2.17 -7.49
CA LEU A 77 -3.74 -1.05 -6.60
C LEU A 77 -5.15 -0.54 -6.84
N GLU A 78 -5.93 -0.51 -5.78
CA GLU A 78 -7.31 -0.03 -5.81
C GLU A 78 -7.44 1.23 -4.99
N ALA A 79 -8.23 2.17 -5.48
CA ALA A 79 -8.63 3.35 -4.71
C ALA A 79 -10.09 3.19 -4.32
N ILE A 80 -10.38 3.38 -3.04
CA ILE A 80 -11.72 3.22 -2.49
C ILE A 80 -12.15 4.56 -1.89
N PRO A 81 -12.98 5.33 -2.61
CA PRO A 81 -13.47 6.60 -2.07
C PRO A 81 -14.44 6.37 -0.91
N TRP A 82 -14.35 7.20 0.10
CA TRP A 82 -15.27 7.15 1.22
C TRP A 82 -15.44 8.53 1.83
N ASN A 83 -16.52 8.71 2.58
CA ASN A 83 -16.81 9.96 3.24
C ASN A 83 -16.63 9.81 4.75
N THR A 84 -16.06 10.83 5.39
CA THR A 84 -16.00 10.88 6.83
C THR A 84 -17.37 11.29 7.37
N GLU A 85 -17.54 11.19 8.69
CA GLU A 85 -18.77 11.63 9.37
C GLU A 85 -19.05 13.11 9.13
N ARG A 86 -18.01 13.89 8.86
CA ARG A 86 -18.14 15.34 8.59
C ARG A 86 -18.43 15.63 7.12
N GLY A 87 -18.58 14.60 6.29
CA GLY A 87 -18.83 14.76 4.88
C GLY A 87 -17.57 15.04 4.04
N GLU A 88 -16.38 14.92 4.64
CA GLU A 88 -15.14 15.08 3.90
C GLU A 88 -14.89 13.86 3.03
N LYS A 89 -14.43 14.10 1.81
CA LYS A 89 -14.07 13.02 0.90
C LYS A 89 -12.65 12.54 1.19
N ARG A 90 -12.50 11.23 1.33
CA ARG A 90 -11.21 10.59 1.57
C ARG A 90 -11.02 9.45 0.60
N MET A 91 -9.78 9.02 0.45
CA MET A 91 -9.42 7.92 -0.42
C MET A 91 -8.63 6.89 0.40
N ALA A 92 -9.12 5.66 0.41
CA ALA A 92 -8.37 4.54 0.96
C ALA A 92 -7.72 3.78 -0.20
N TYR A 93 -6.53 3.23 0.03
CA TYR A 93 -5.83 2.45 -0.98
C TYR A 93 -5.62 1.03 -0.49
N ARG A 94 -5.75 0.09 -1.40
CA ARG A 94 -5.54 -1.31 -1.12
C ARG A 94 -4.82 -1.94 -2.31
N ALA A 95 -3.90 -2.84 -2.05
CA ALA A 95 -3.21 -3.58 -3.10
C ALA A 95 -3.27 -5.07 -2.81
N ARG A 96 -3.21 -5.86 -3.87
CA ARG A 96 -3.13 -7.30 -3.75
C ARG A 96 -1.78 -7.72 -3.19
N SER A 97 -0.71 -7.08 -3.65
CA SER A 97 0.62 -7.34 -3.12
C SER A 97 1.53 -6.13 -3.31
N VAL A 98 2.52 -6.04 -2.41
CA VAL A 98 3.59 -5.06 -2.49
C VAL A 98 4.88 -5.84 -2.27
N THR A 99 5.73 -5.88 -3.28
CA THR A 99 6.96 -6.68 -3.24
C THR A 99 8.15 -5.83 -3.66
N PRO A 100 9.34 -6.08 -3.06
CA PRO A 100 10.54 -5.36 -3.49
C PRO A 100 10.82 -5.63 -4.96
N ILE A 101 11.24 -4.60 -5.68
CA ILE A 101 11.70 -4.76 -7.04
C ILE A 101 13.13 -5.28 -6.99
N ASN A 102 13.36 -6.40 -7.65
CA ASN A 102 14.71 -6.94 -7.79
C ASN A 102 15.35 -6.27 -9.00
N THR A 103 16.09 -5.21 -8.76
CA THR A 103 16.80 -4.47 -9.82
C THR A 103 18.21 -4.99 -10.04
N GLY A 104 18.57 -6.07 -9.52
CA GLY A 104 19.74 -6.83 -9.72
C GLY A 104 21.05 -6.24 -9.36
N LYS A 105 20.60 -6.32 -9.95
CA LYS A 105 21.28 -6.09 -9.85
C LYS A 105 21.98 -5.70 -9.59
N PRO A 106 22.26 -6.11 -9.66
CA PRO A 106 22.78 -5.74 -9.31
C PRO A 106 23.33 -5.41 -9.14
N ALA A 107 23.34 -5.57 -9.23
CA ALA A 107 23.76 -5.13 -8.90
C ALA A 107 24.46 -4.93 -8.81
N THR A 108 24.47 -5.11 -9.00
CA THR A 108 24.94 -4.77 -8.78
C THR A 108 25.40 -4.45 -8.77
N ALA A 109 25.56 -4.60 -8.96
CA ALA A 109 25.97 -4.27 -8.76
C ALA A 109 26.38 -4.05 -8.52
#